data_68d0c6ce8fb7a6125235863cede74aad
#
_entry.id   68d0c6ce8fb7a6125235863cede74aad
#
_cell.length_a   1.000
_cell.length_b   1.000
_cell.length_c   1.000
_cell.angle_alpha   90.00
_cell.angle_beta   90.00
_cell.angle_gamma   90.00
#
_symmetry.space_group_name_H-M   'P 1'
#
loop_
_entity.id
_entity.type
_entity.pdbx_description
1 polymer ?
#
loop_
_entity_poly.entity_id
_entity_poly.type
_entity_poly.pdbx_seq_one_letter_code
_entity_poly.pdbx_strand_id
1 'polypeptide(L)'
;MQAVSLSSPSATATLSSPNVPDSSHPSDTRIGVTVLSGFLGSGKTTLLNRLLRTPDFTDALVVVNEFGDIGIDHHLVRAGDDRLAVIAGGCLCCTVRGGLVDTLRDMFMAAMARQVPPFSRVVIETTGLADPAPILFTLTHEPFLAQRFVYRGAVVVADVTHVERQLETQPEVARQLALADVVWMSKTDLADPAQRAAATDAVRGVNVFARVIDAADIGGAIEGASVEGAASVAKAIAMLIRMLDDALVPRVSAPGYVPKLTSGSHGRVHQKAVRLPEPTSRVAFAQAVEKLQGNLGASLLRLKGIVRWHRRDGSTGMYTVHGVHDVMYAPEPLSEAGGAIEDGGVLVLITRDISPIDVNTAVDAAFGTAE
;
A
#
# COMPACT_ATOMS: atom_id res chain seq x y z
N MET A 1 70.25 -24.72 -46.64
CA MET A 1 69.11 -25.44 -46.09
C MET A 1 68.64 -24.66 -44.92
N GLN A 2 67.63 -23.83 -45.18
CA GLN A 2 67.05 -22.92 -44.16
C GLN A 2 65.74 -23.55 -43.66
N ALA A 3 65.61 -23.77 -42.37
CA ALA A 3 64.41 -24.22 -41.71
C ALA A 3 63.52 -23.02 -41.44
N VAL A 4 62.30 -23.06 -41.99
CA VAL A 4 61.23 -22.03 -41.75
C VAL A 4 60.44 -22.46 -40.52
N SER A 5 60.47 -21.61 -39.51
CA SER A 5 59.67 -21.72 -38.28
C SER A 5 58.29 -21.12 -38.53
N LEU A 6 57.23 -21.93 -38.39
CA LEU A 6 55.82 -21.47 -38.40
C LEU A 6 55.34 -21.17 -36.99
N SER A 7 55.19 -19.93 -36.69
CA SER A 7 54.55 -19.48 -35.49
C SER A 7 53.02 -19.32 -35.70
N SER A 8 52.25 -20.09 -34.93
CA SER A 8 50.78 -20.01 -34.88
C SER A 8 50.32 -18.83 -34.01
N PRO A 9 49.35 -17.99 -34.40
CA PRO A 9 48.75 -17.02 -33.52
C PRO A 9 47.61 -17.66 -32.72
N SER A 10 47.75 -17.59 -31.40
CA SER A 10 46.69 -17.94 -30.45
C SER A 10 45.64 -16.82 -30.43
N ALA A 11 44.51 -17.08 -31.03
CA ALA A 11 43.34 -16.17 -30.93
C ALA A 11 42.50 -16.54 -29.72
N THR A 12 42.65 -15.77 -28.67
CA THR A 12 41.73 -15.83 -27.51
C THR A 12 40.43 -15.07 -27.87
N ALA A 13 39.43 -15.82 -28.28
CA ALA A 13 38.08 -15.28 -28.50
C ALA A 13 37.44 -15.02 -27.12
N THR A 14 37.38 -13.78 -26.75
CA THR A 14 36.51 -13.30 -25.67
C THR A 14 35.06 -13.47 -26.09
N LEU A 15 34.38 -14.49 -25.52
CA LEU A 15 32.93 -14.64 -25.62
C LEU A 15 32.28 -13.49 -24.84
N SER A 16 31.82 -12.48 -25.57
CA SER A 16 30.91 -11.47 -25.06
C SER A 16 29.62 -12.19 -24.69
N SER A 17 29.29 -12.12 -23.41
CA SER A 17 28.00 -12.56 -22.85
C SER A 17 26.85 -11.94 -23.65
N PRO A 18 25.81 -12.72 -24.00
CA PRO A 18 24.65 -12.14 -24.66
C PRO A 18 24.00 -11.13 -23.74
N ASN A 19 23.80 -9.91 -24.25
CA ASN A 19 23.00 -8.87 -23.64
C ASN A 19 21.60 -9.44 -23.38
N VAL A 20 21.33 -9.82 -22.15
CA VAL A 20 19.96 -10.09 -21.69
C VAL A 20 19.24 -8.76 -21.77
N PRO A 21 18.20 -8.61 -22.60
CA PRO A 21 17.44 -7.38 -22.60
C PRO A 21 16.85 -7.20 -21.20
N ASP A 22 17.16 -6.08 -20.60
CA ASP A 22 16.55 -5.59 -19.37
C ASP A 22 15.02 -5.65 -19.59
N SER A 23 14.36 -6.58 -18.89
CA SER A 23 12.91 -6.70 -18.91
C SER A 23 12.33 -5.57 -18.07
N SER A 24 12.51 -4.34 -18.56
CA SER A 24 11.74 -3.20 -18.10
C SER A 24 10.27 -3.47 -18.42
N HIS A 25 9.49 -3.82 -17.41
CA HIS A 25 8.03 -3.75 -17.52
C HIS A 25 7.69 -2.39 -18.14
N PRO A 26 6.75 -2.31 -19.09
CA PRO A 26 6.32 -1.04 -19.63
C PRO A 26 5.94 -0.16 -18.45
N SER A 27 6.62 0.96 -18.28
CA SER A 27 6.38 1.89 -17.20
C SER A 27 4.91 2.31 -17.28
N ASP A 28 4.16 2.04 -16.21
CA ASP A 28 2.76 2.44 -16.13
C ASP A 28 2.71 3.98 -16.24
N THR A 29 2.18 4.47 -17.34
CA THR A 29 2.12 5.91 -17.66
C THR A 29 0.97 6.63 -16.97
N ARG A 30 0.15 5.91 -16.20
CA ARG A 30 -0.96 6.49 -15.47
C ARG A 30 -0.46 7.34 -14.30
N ILE A 31 -1.24 8.35 -13.94
CA ILE A 31 -0.95 9.23 -12.81
C ILE A 31 -1.08 8.45 -11.50
N GLY A 32 -0.04 8.46 -10.67
CA GLY A 32 -0.02 7.77 -9.40
C GLY A 32 -0.90 8.46 -8.36
N VAL A 33 -1.77 7.71 -7.68
CA VAL A 33 -2.63 8.22 -6.60
C VAL A 33 -2.24 7.59 -5.27
N THR A 34 -1.84 8.42 -4.33
CA THR A 34 -1.56 8.04 -2.93
C THR A 34 -2.70 8.53 -2.04
N VAL A 35 -3.22 7.64 -1.20
CA VAL A 35 -4.23 8.00 -0.19
C VAL A 35 -3.52 8.23 1.14
N LEU A 36 -3.68 9.42 1.71
CA LEU A 36 -3.18 9.78 3.03
C LEU A 36 -4.32 9.77 4.02
N SER A 37 -4.27 8.86 4.97
CA SER A 37 -5.29 8.64 5.98
C SER A 37 -4.69 8.59 7.38
N GLY A 38 -5.52 8.42 8.39
CA GLY A 38 -5.14 8.37 9.80
C GLY A 38 -6.15 9.11 10.66
N PHE A 39 -6.21 8.78 11.94
CA PHE A 39 -7.22 9.32 12.84
C PHE A 39 -7.09 10.84 13.06
N LEU A 40 -8.09 11.45 13.67
CA LEU A 40 -8.09 12.88 14.02
C LEU A 40 -6.84 13.24 14.85
N GLY A 41 -6.18 14.33 14.47
CA GLY A 41 -4.99 14.81 15.18
C GLY A 41 -3.73 13.94 15.04
N SER A 42 -3.73 12.92 14.19
CA SER A 42 -2.55 12.06 13.98
C SER A 42 -1.37 12.75 13.27
N GLY A 43 -1.58 13.91 12.64
CA GLY A 43 -0.52 14.65 11.93
C GLY A 43 -0.49 14.43 10.42
N LYS A 44 -1.60 14.04 9.79
CA LYS A 44 -1.73 13.87 8.34
C LYS A 44 -1.27 15.10 7.56
N THR A 45 -1.87 16.25 7.85
CA THR A 45 -1.55 17.53 7.20
C THR A 45 -0.10 17.95 7.42
N THR A 46 0.48 17.62 8.58
CA THR A 46 1.92 17.84 8.85
C THR A 46 2.78 17.00 7.92
N LEU A 47 2.48 15.70 7.76
CA LEU A 47 3.18 14.82 6.83
C LEU A 47 2.99 15.29 5.38
N LEU A 48 1.77 15.63 4.99
CA LEU A 48 1.46 16.14 3.65
C LEU A 48 2.30 17.37 3.32
N ASN A 49 2.34 18.37 4.21
CA ASN A 49 3.14 19.57 4.02
C ASN A 49 4.65 19.29 3.92
N ARG A 50 5.14 18.23 4.56
CA ARG A 50 6.54 17.79 4.42
C ARG A 50 6.78 17.14 3.06
N LEU A 51 5.87 16.29 2.60
CA LEU A 51 5.94 15.67 1.27
C LEU A 51 5.95 16.73 0.16
N LEU A 52 5.07 17.71 0.23
CA LEU A 52 4.96 18.79 -0.77
C LEU A 52 6.20 19.68 -0.87
N ARG A 53 7.10 19.64 0.10
CA ARG A 53 8.39 20.35 0.06
C ARG A 53 9.51 19.54 -0.61
N THR A 54 9.25 18.29 -0.95
CA THR A 54 10.24 17.44 -1.62
C THR A 54 10.15 17.62 -3.14
N PRO A 55 11.26 17.46 -3.87
CA PRO A 55 11.25 17.55 -5.33
C PRO A 55 10.27 16.59 -5.98
N ASP A 56 10.09 15.38 -5.42
CA ASP A 56 9.23 14.32 -5.97
C ASP A 56 7.72 14.65 -5.89
N PHE A 57 7.34 15.65 -5.09
CA PHE A 57 5.94 16.06 -4.88
C PHE A 57 5.66 17.51 -5.28
N THR A 58 6.62 18.21 -5.88
CA THR A 58 6.45 19.61 -6.29
C THR A 58 5.37 19.81 -7.35
N ASP A 59 5.09 18.76 -8.15
CA ASP A 59 4.04 18.73 -9.18
C ASP A 59 2.80 17.92 -8.74
N ALA A 60 2.70 17.56 -7.46
CA ALA A 60 1.56 16.79 -6.97
C ALA A 60 0.27 17.62 -6.93
N LEU A 61 -0.82 17.05 -7.44
CA LEU A 61 -2.18 17.53 -7.17
C LEU A 61 -2.60 17.02 -5.78
N VAL A 62 -3.02 17.93 -4.92
CA VAL A 62 -3.57 17.60 -3.61
C VAL A 62 -5.09 17.69 -3.66
N VAL A 63 -5.73 16.61 -3.25
CA VAL A 63 -7.19 16.55 -3.11
C VAL A 63 -7.51 16.37 -1.63
N VAL A 64 -8.13 17.38 -1.03
CA VAL A 64 -8.56 17.31 0.36
C VAL A 64 -10.03 16.94 0.41
N ASN A 65 -10.33 15.80 1.03
CA ASN A 65 -11.70 15.33 1.25
C ASN A 65 -12.08 15.58 2.69
N GLU A 66 -12.79 16.67 2.97
CA GLU A 66 -13.12 17.10 4.32
C GLU A 66 -14.61 16.98 4.64
N PHE A 67 -14.90 16.65 5.91
CA PHE A 67 -16.25 16.55 6.46
C PHE A 67 -16.66 17.91 7.07
N GLY A 68 -17.64 18.60 6.47
CA GLY A 68 -18.31 19.76 7.08
C GLY A 68 -18.21 21.05 6.29
N ASP A 69 -19.11 22.00 6.65
CA ASP A 69 -19.27 23.31 6.01
C ASP A 69 -18.12 24.29 6.29
N ILE A 70 -17.12 23.92 7.08
CA ILE A 70 -16.00 24.78 7.48
C ILE A 70 -14.69 23.98 7.33
N GLY A 71 -14.12 24.02 6.15
CA GLY A 71 -12.80 23.46 5.85
C GLY A 71 -11.68 24.23 6.55
N ILE A 72 -11.43 23.96 7.82
CA ILE A 72 -10.34 24.62 8.56
C ILE A 72 -8.99 24.05 8.15
N ASP A 73 -8.92 22.76 7.83
CA ASP A 73 -7.66 22.07 7.59
C ASP A 73 -7.04 22.37 6.21
N HIS A 74 -7.85 22.71 5.19
CA HIS A 74 -7.30 23.03 3.86
C HIS A 74 -6.43 24.29 3.84
N HIS A 75 -6.69 25.26 4.74
CA HIS A 75 -5.83 26.44 4.91
C HIS A 75 -4.45 26.11 5.46
N LEU A 76 -4.27 24.91 6.04
CA LEU A 76 -3.00 24.45 6.56
C LEU A 76 -2.14 23.77 5.48
N VAL A 77 -2.74 23.40 4.34
CA VAL A 77 -2.02 22.78 3.23
C VAL A 77 -1.30 23.84 2.41
N ARG A 78 0.01 23.69 2.25
CA ARG A 78 0.86 24.64 1.50
C ARG A 78 1.09 24.15 0.06
N ALA A 79 0.06 23.66 -0.61
CA ALA A 79 0.09 23.50 -2.06
C ALA A 79 -0.12 24.87 -2.73
N GLY A 80 0.41 25.08 -3.93
CA GLY A 80 0.04 26.26 -4.72
C GLY A 80 -1.46 26.23 -5.01
N ASP A 81 -2.13 27.39 -5.04
CA ASP A 81 -3.60 27.48 -5.20
C ASP A 81 -4.12 26.70 -6.42
N ASP A 82 -3.35 26.65 -7.51
CA ASP A 82 -3.71 25.95 -8.75
C ASP A 82 -3.60 24.41 -8.67
N ARG A 83 -3.07 23.87 -7.57
CA ARG A 83 -2.86 22.43 -7.36
C ARG A 83 -3.59 21.87 -6.14
N LEU A 84 -4.43 22.68 -5.54
CA LEU A 84 -5.28 22.28 -4.42
C LEU A 84 -6.72 22.14 -4.92
N ALA A 85 -7.27 20.94 -4.88
CA ALA A 85 -8.68 20.68 -5.12
C ALA A 85 -9.36 20.25 -3.83
N VAL A 86 -10.45 20.91 -3.47
CA VAL A 86 -11.24 20.58 -2.27
C VAL A 86 -12.54 19.96 -2.71
N ILE A 87 -12.82 18.75 -2.20
CA ILE A 87 -14.13 18.11 -2.38
C ILE A 87 -15.06 18.63 -1.27
N ALA A 88 -16.01 19.45 -1.65
CA ALA A 88 -17.02 19.96 -0.71
C ALA A 88 -17.86 18.82 -0.11
N GLY A 89 -17.97 18.78 1.21
CA GLY A 89 -18.48 17.67 1.98
C GLY A 89 -19.96 17.32 1.73
N GLY A 90 -20.22 16.04 1.83
CA GLY A 90 -21.53 15.38 1.92
C GLY A 90 -21.35 13.96 2.46
N CYS A 91 -22.45 13.30 2.90
CA CYS A 91 -22.40 11.98 3.53
C CYS A 91 -21.53 10.96 2.79
N LEU A 92 -20.70 10.25 3.55
CA LEU A 92 -19.60 9.35 3.20
C LEU A 92 -19.88 8.28 2.11
N CYS A 93 -21.13 7.95 1.82
CA CYS A 93 -21.46 6.78 0.98
C CYS A 93 -21.76 7.10 -0.50
N CYS A 94 -22.35 8.25 -0.79
CA CYS A 94 -22.81 8.58 -2.15
C CYS A 94 -22.11 9.80 -2.75
N THR A 95 -21.79 10.80 -1.95
CA THR A 95 -21.22 12.08 -2.41
C THR A 95 -19.72 11.98 -2.69
N VAL A 96 -18.99 11.12 -1.94
CA VAL A 96 -17.55 10.92 -2.16
C VAL A 96 -17.25 10.32 -3.53
N ARG A 97 -18.07 9.36 -3.98
CA ARG A 97 -17.84 8.73 -5.30
C ARG A 97 -18.03 9.71 -6.44
N GLY A 98 -19.13 10.45 -6.46
CA GLY A 98 -19.40 11.46 -7.50
C GLY A 98 -18.38 12.61 -7.44
N GLY A 99 -18.20 13.20 -6.26
CA GLY A 99 -17.29 14.34 -6.08
C GLY A 99 -15.83 14.03 -6.40
N LEU A 100 -15.32 12.85 -6.02
CA LEU A 100 -13.96 12.42 -6.35
C LEU A 100 -13.77 12.21 -7.86
N VAL A 101 -14.72 11.53 -8.50
CA VAL A 101 -14.67 11.25 -9.94
C VAL A 101 -14.67 12.56 -10.72
N ASP A 102 -15.60 13.46 -10.40
CA ASP A 102 -15.74 14.73 -11.08
C ASP A 102 -14.51 15.61 -10.84
N THR A 103 -14.03 15.71 -9.60
CA THR A 103 -12.82 16.49 -9.27
C THR A 103 -11.60 16.00 -10.04
N LEU A 104 -11.32 14.70 -10.03
CA LEU A 104 -10.15 14.14 -10.72
C LEU A 104 -10.29 14.27 -12.24
N ARG A 105 -11.51 14.12 -12.78
CA ARG A 105 -11.80 14.31 -14.20
C ARG A 105 -11.58 15.76 -14.61
N ASP A 106 -12.15 16.70 -13.88
CA ASP A 106 -12.06 18.13 -14.19
C ASP A 106 -10.63 18.63 -14.11
N MET A 107 -9.88 18.23 -13.08
CA MET A 107 -8.47 18.58 -12.94
C MET A 107 -7.61 17.97 -14.07
N PHE A 108 -7.88 16.72 -14.46
CA PHE A 108 -7.21 16.09 -15.59
C PHE A 108 -7.50 16.83 -16.90
N MET A 109 -8.76 17.18 -17.16
CA MET A 109 -9.15 17.92 -18.37
C MET A 109 -8.60 19.34 -18.38
N ALA A 110 -8.58 20.01 -17.23
CA ALA A 110 -7.98 21.35 -17.10
C ALA A 110 -6.46 21.33 -17.35
N ALA A 111 -5.75 20.30 -16.87
CA ALA A 111 -4.33 20.11 -17.15
C ALA A 111 -4.07 19.86 -18.65
N MET A 112 -4.90 19.02 -19.28
CA MET A 112 -4.83 18.78 -20.73
C MET A 112 -5.10 20.05 -21.55
N ALA A 113 -6.01 20.90 -21.08
CA ALA A 113 -6.33 22.20 -21.68
C ALA A 113 -5.29 23.30 -21.31
N ARG A 114 -4.28 22.98 -20.50
CA ARG A 114 -3.26 23.93 -19.99
C ARG A 114 -3.86 25.07 -19.16
N GLN A 115 -4.99 24.84 -18.54
CA GLN A 115 -5.66 25.79 -17.62
C GLN A 115 -5.06 25.72 -16.21
N VAL A 116 -4.50 24.55 -15.84
CA VAL A 116 -3.74 24.35 -14.63
C VAL A 116 -2.40 23.70 -14.97
N PRO A 117 -1.37 23.80 -14.12
CA PRO A 117 -0.10 23.13 -14.33
C PRO A 117 -0.28 21.59 -14.44
N PRO A 118 0.51 20.92 -15.28
CA PRO A 118 0.49 19.46 -15.33
C PRO A 118 0.93 18.87 -14.00
N PHE A 119 0.37 17.72 -13.65
CA PHE A 119 0.73 16.95 -12.44
C PHE A 119 0.98 15.50 -12.79
N SER A 120 1.96 14.91 -12.13
CA SER A 120 2.34 13.49 -12.32
C SER A 120 1.84 12.60 -11.17
N ARG A 121 1.44 13.21 -10.05
CA ARG A 121 0.99 12.52 -8.84
C ARG A 121 -0.27 13.19 -8.28
N VAL A 122 -1.06 12.39 -7.58
CA VAL A 122 -2.20 12.88 -6.78
C VAL A 122 -2.03 12.37 -5.35
N VAL A 123 -2.23 13.25 -4.38
CA VAL A 123 -2.35 12.89 -2.97
C VAL A 123 -3.77 13.20 -2.51
N ILE A 124 -4.49 12.20 -2.07
CA ILE A 124 -5.84 12.36 -1.52
C ILE A 124 -5.74 12.30 0.01
N GLU A 125 -5.88 13.44 0.68
CA GLU A 125 -5.99 13.47 2.14
C GLU A 125 -7.44 13.21 2.55
N THR A 126 -7.64 12.20 3.41
CA THR A 126 -8.95 11.86 3.95
C THR A 126 -9.18 12.53 5.30
N THR A 127 -10.44 12.72 5.68
CA THR A 127 -10.78 13.11 7.06
C THR A 127 -10.31 12.05 8.04
N GLY A 128 -10.11 12.46 9.30
CA GLY A 128 -9.65 11.55 10.35
C GLY A 128 -10.62 10.43 10.71
N LEU A 129 -11.87 10.50 10.28
CA LEU A 129 -12.92 9.50 10.52
C LEU A 129 -13.25 8.68 9.25
N ALA A 130 -12.64 9.01 8.11
CA ALA A 130 -12.96 8.36 6.86
C ALA A 130 -12.43 6.93 6.80
N ASP A 131 -13.24 6.07 6.18
CA ASP A 131 -12.82 4.79 5.66
C ASP A 131 -12.22 5.02 4.25
N PRO A 132 -10.95 4.67 3.99
CA PRO A 132 -10.36 4.88 2.67
C PRO A 132 -10.83 3.89 1.60
N ALA A 133 -11.51 2.81 1.96
CA ALA A 133 -11.94 1.76 1.02
C ALA A 133 -12.79 2.28 -0.15
N PRO A 134 -13.78 3.19 0.03
CA PRO A 134 -14.55 3.74 -1.08
C PRO A 134 -13.70 4.49 -2.12
N ILE A 135 -12.62 5.15 -1.69
CA ILE A 135 -11.68 5.82 -2.59
C ILE A 135 -10.95 4.80 -3.46
N LEU A 136 -10.43 3.74 -2.84
CA LEU A 136 -9.74 2.66 -3.54
C LEU A 136 -10.67 1.99 -4.56
N PHE A 137 -11.91 1.70 -4.15
CA PHE A 137 -12.92 1.14 -5.05
C PHE A 137 -13.16 2.05 -6.27
N THR A 138 -13.36 3.34 -6.03
CA THR A 138 -13.66 4.30 -7.10
C THR A 138 -12.51 4.42 -8.10
N LEU A 139 -11.26 4.50 -7.62
CA LEU A 139 -10.07 4.56 -8.47
C LEU A 139 -9.92 3.32 -9.36
N THR A 140 -10.36 2.16 -8.88
CA THR A 140 -10.19 0.89 -9.60
C THR A 140 -11.32 0.60 -10.57
N HIS A 141 -12.56 1.00 -10.24
CA HIS A 141 -13.76 0.56 -10.97
C HIS A 141 -14.40 1.65 -11.82
N GLU A 142 -14.11 2.92 -11.58
CA GLU A 142 -14.59 3.98 -12.44
C GLU A 142 -13.77 4.00 -13.74
N PRO A 143 -14.40 3.84 -14.93
CA PRO A 143 -13.68 3.60 -16.19
C PRO A 143 -12.73 4.73 -16.58
N PHE A 144 -13.10 5.99 -16.35
CA PHE A 144 -12.25 7.13 -16.66
C PHE A 144 -11.01 7.15 -15.76
N LEU A 145 -11.20 6.91 -14.46
CA LEU A 145 -10.11 6.93 -13.47
C LEU A 145 -9.18 5.73 -13.66
N ALA A 146 -9.71 4.54 -13.80
CA ALA A 146 -8.93 3.30 -13.96
C ALA A 146 -7.98 3.34 -15.19
N GLN A 147 -8.34 4.08 -16.24
CA GLN A 147 -7.49 4.23 -17.44
C GLN A 147 -6.38 5.27 -17.27
N ARG A 148 -6.54 6.26 -16.39
CA ARG A 148 -5.65 7.43 -16.30
C ARG A 148 -4.91 7.54 -14.99
N PHE A 149 -5.45 6.92 -13.96
CA PHE A 149 -4.90 6.93 -12.62
C PHE A 149 -4.58 5.52 -12.14
N VAL A 150 -3.57 5.38 -11.31
CA VAL A 150 -3.20 4.10 -10.69
C VAL A 150 -2.99 4.31 -9.20
N TYR A 151 -3.60 3.45 -8.40
CA TYR A 151 -3.41 3.45 -6.95
C TYR A 151 -1.96 3.05 -6.61
N ARG A 152 -1.25 3.90 -5.85
CA ARG A 152 0.14 3.69 -5.42
C ARG A 152 0.29 3.26 -3.98
N GLY A 153 -0.76 3.36 -3.20
CA GLY A 153 -0.77 2.90 -1.82
C GLY A 153 -1.52 3.85 -0.89
N ALA A 154 -1.85 3.31 0.30
CA ALA A 154 -2.39 4.07 1.42
C ALA A 154 -1.31 4.27 2.48
N VAL A 155 -1.04 5.53 2.79
CA VAL A 155 -0.22 5.94 3.94
C VAL A 155 -1.16 6.28 5.08
N VAL A 156 -1.03 5.57 6.20
CA VAL A 156 -1.82 5.85 7.40
C VAL A 156 -0.90 6.44 8.47
N VAL A 157 -1.25 7.63 8.93
CA VAL A 157 -0.51 8.30 10.01
C VAL A 157 -1.08 7.84 11.35
N ALA A 158 -0.24 7.19 12.16
CA ALA A 158 -0.57 6.70 13.49
C ALA A 158 0.17 7.50 14.56
N ASP A 159 -0.56 8.05 15.51
CA ASP A 159 -0.02 8.75 16.66
C ASP A 159 0.49 7.73 17.69
N VAL A 160 1.80 7.65 17.87
CA VAL A 160 2.46 6.72 18.79
C VAL A 160 1.91 6.81 20.22
N THR A 161 1.55 8.01 20.65
CA THR A 161 1.10 8.24 22.03
C THR A 161 -0.34 7.81 22.29
N HIS A 162 -1.11 7.50 21.21
CA HIS A 162 -2.53 7.23 21.35
C HIS A 162 -3.04 6.01 20.58
N VAL A 163 -2.27 5.45 19.63
CA VAL A 163 -2.76 4.42 18.70
C VAL A 163 -3.28 3.17 19.41
N GLU A 164 -2.64 2.71 20.50
CA GLU A 164 -3.11 1.56 21.27
C GLU A 164 -4.52 1.78 21.83
N ARG A 165 -4.70 2.88 22.56
CA ARG A 165 -5.99 3.26 23.12
C ARG A 165 -7.04 3.54 22.04
N GLN A 166 -6.64 4.16 20.93
CA GLN A 166 -7.52 4.42 19.80
C GLN A 166 -8.01 3.12 19.15
N LEU A 167 -7.17 2.11 19.03
CA LEU A 167 -7.56 0.80 18.51
C LEU A 167 -8.65 0.12 19.34
N GLU A 168 -8.64 0.32 20.65
CA GLU A 168 -9.66 -0.23 21.55
C GLU A 168 -11.00 0.49 21.40
N THR A 169 -10.96 1.82 21.22
CA THR A 169 -12.14 2.68 21.35
C THR A 169 -12.69 3.21 20.02
N GLN A 170 -11.84 3.28 18.97
CA GLN A 170 -12.17 3.92 17.70
C GLN A 170 -12.11 2.93 16.54
N PRO A 171 -13.26 2.46 16.08
CA PRO A 171 -13.32 1.49 14.97
C PRO A 171 -12.68 1.97 13.67
N GLU A 172 -12.63 3.27 13.44
CA GLU A 172 -12.06 3.90 12.26
C GLU A 172 -10.55 3.66 12.19
N VAL A 173 -9.85 3.70 13.32
CA VAL A 173 -8.40 3.47 13.39
C VAL A 173 -8.04 2.07 12.91
N ALA A 174 -8.81 1.09 13.35
CA ALA A 174 -8.59 -0.30 12.94
C ALA A 174 -8.82 -0.49 11.41
N ARG A 175 -9.88 0.13 10.85
CA ARG A 175 -10.14 0.10 9.39
C ARG A 175 -9.04 0.79 8.61
N GLN A 176 -8.61 1.97 9.04
CA GLN A 176 -7.53 2.72 8.38
C GLN A 176 -6.23 1.90 8.38
N LEU A 177 -5.82 1.37 9.55
CA LEU A 177 -4.61 0.56 9.67
C LEU A 177 -4.70 -0.75 8.88
N ALA A 178 -5.85 -1.41 8.84
CA ALA A 178 -6.05 -2.61 8.03
C ALA A 178 -5.79 -2.36 6.54
N LEU A 179 -6.12 -1.17 6.05
CA LEU A 179 -5.96 -0.78 4.64
C LEU A 179 -4.59 -0.17 4.34
N ALA A 180 -3.78 0.14 5.35
CA ALA A 180 -2.47 0.75 5.17
C ALA A 180 -1.51 -0.14 4.34
N ASP A 181 -0.82 0.44 3.39
CA ASP A 181 0.37 -0.13 2.77
C ASP A 181 1.64 0.34 3.50
N VAL A 182 1.59 1.57 3.99
CA VAL A 182 2.62 2.15 4.86
C VAL A 182 1.94 2.79 6.07
N VAL A 183 2.48 2.56 7.27
CA VAL A 183 2.10 3.27 8.49
C VAL A 183 3.24 4.21 8.87
N TRP A 184 2.94 5.49 8.91
CA TRP A 184 3.82 6.52 9.42
C TRP A 184 3.54 6.75 10.90
N MET A 185 4.51 6.37 11.75
CA MET A 185 4.43 6.61 13.19
C MET A 185 4.79 8.06 13.47
N SER A 186 3.82 8.84 13.90
CA SER A 186 3.98 10.27 14.22
C SER A 186 4.16 10.49 15.71
N LYS A 187 4.61 11.68 16.08
CA LYS A 187 4.81 12.13 17.47
C LYS A 187 5.75 11.23 18.28
N THR A 188 6.70 10.63 17.61
CA THR A 188 7.68 9.70 18.19
C THR A 188 8.64 10.36 19.16
N ASP A 189 8.75 11.68 19.08
CA ASP A 189 9.48 12.56 20.02
C ASP A 189 8.79 12.73 21.38
N LEU A 190 7.47 12.46 21.43
CA LEU A 190 6.67 12.56 22.67
C LEU A 190 6.56 11.22 23.40
N ALA A 191 7.12 10.15 22.85
CA ALA A 191 7.01 8.79 23.38
C ALA A 191 8.39 8.21 23.73
N ASP A 192 8.45 7.49 24.83
CA ASP A 192 9.63 6.71 25.18
C ASP A 192 9.80 5.46 24.29
N PRO A 193 10.97 4.79 24.32
CA PRO A 193 11.22 3.61 23.49
C PRO A 193 10.24 2.46 23.73
N ALA A 194 9.76 2.28 24.96
CA ALA A 194 8.81 1.20 25.28
C ALA A 194 7.43 1.48 24.69
N GLN A 195 6.95 2.73 24.79
CA GLN A 195 5.69 3.16 24.16
C GLN A 195 5.76 3.05 22.64
N ARG A 196 6.90 3.41 22.02
CA ARG A 196 7.08 3.26 20.56
C ARG A 196 7.04 1.80 20.13
N ALA A 197 7.68 0.90 20.89
CA ALA A 197 7.65 -0.53 20.63
C ALA A 197 6.23 -1.09 20.76
N ALA A 198 5.52 -0.76 21.83
CA ALA A 198 4.14 -1.19 22.06
C ALA A 198 3.19 -0.69 20.96
N ALA A 199 3.29 0.57 20.58
CA ALA A 199 2.51 1.14 19.47
C ALA A 199 2.81 0.44 18.13
N THR A 200 4.07 0.11 17.86
CA THR A 200 4.47 -0.64 16.67
C THR A 200 3.90 -2.05 16.67
N ASP A 201 3.92 -2.73 17.80
CA ASP A 201 3.37 -4.07 17.95
C ASP A 201 1.82 -4.05 17.82
N ALA A 202 1.17 -3.02 18.35
CA ALA A 202 -0.26 -2.82 18.17
C ALA A 202 -0.64 -2.64 16.69
N VAL A 203 0.11 -1.82 15.94
CA VAL A 203 -0.09 -1.64 14.50
C VAL A 203 0.13 -2.96 13.74
N ARG A 204 1.19 -3.70 14.06
CA ARG A 204 1.47 -5.02 13.45
C ARG A 204 0.42 -6.05 13.82
N GLY A 205 -0.16 -5.95 15.01
CA GLY A 205 -1.30 -6.76 15.44
C GLY A 205 -2.56 -6.56 14.59
N VAL A 206 -2.71 -5.40 13.95
CA VAL A 206 -3.80 -5.12 13.00
C VAL A 206 -3.41 -5.47 11.57
N ASN A 207 -2.19 -5.11 11.14
CA ASN A 207 -1.75 -5.27 9.76
C ASN A 207 -0.26 -5.61 9.67
N VAL A 208 0.02 -6.90 9.58
CA VAL A 208 1.39 -7.44 9.48
C VAL A 208 2.09 -7.08 8.17
N PHE A 209 1.34 -6.70 7.13
CA PHE A 209 1.90 -6.32 5.82
C PHE A 209 2.21 -4.84 5.69
N ALA A 210 1.67 -4.01 6.55
CA ALA A 210 1.99 -2.59 6.51
C ALA A 210 3.48 -2.38 6.83
N ARG A 211 4.14 -1.61 5.99
CA ARG A 211 5.50 -1.16 6.30
C ARG A 211 5.41 -0.05 7.32
N VAL A 212 5.99 -0.27 8.49
CA VAL A 212 6.01 0.76 9.54
C VAL A 212 7.25 1.61 9.40
N ILE A 213 7.05 2.92 9.33
CA ILE A 213 8.11 3.93 9.37
C ILE A 213 8.01 4.65 10.71
N ASP A 214 8.97 4.44 11.58
CA ASP A 214 9.16 5.26 12.77
C ASP A 214 10.12 6.41 12.43
N ALA A 215 9.62 7.63 12.52
CA ALA A 215 10.41 8.82 12.21
C ALA A 215 11.61 9.00 13.18
N ALA A 216 11.57 8.42 14.38
CA ALA A 216 12.67 8.45 15.34
C ALA A 216 13.77 7.46 15.00
N ASP A 217 13.44 6.28 14.46
CA ASP A 217 14.44 5.26 14.09
C ASP A 217 15.29 5.71 12.88
N ILE A 218 14.76 6.66 12.11
CA ILE A 218 15.48 7.26 10.99
C ILE A 218 16.23 8.52 11.45
N GLY A 219 16.25 8.82 12.76
CA GLY A 219 16.92 9.90 13.51
C GLY A 219 16.08 11.16 13.64
N GLY A 220 15.59 11.31 14.80
CA GLY A 220 14.97 12.39 15.52
C GLY A 220 14.86 13.78 14.94
N ALA A 221 13.79 14.30 15.29
CA ALA A 221 13.45 15.64 15.76
C ALA A 221 12.60 16.53 14.86
N ILE A 222 11.58 16.91 15.49
CA ILE A 222 10.53 17.88 15.25
C ILE A 222 11.06 19.30 15.38
N GLU A 223 10.29 20.24 14.91
CA GLU A 223 10.56 21.68 14.90
C GLU A 223 11.42 22.19 16.07
N GLY A 224 12.64 22.66 15.77
CA GLY A 224 13.59 23.19 16.74
C GLY A 224 14.87 22.38 16.90
N ALA A 225 14.99 21.23 16.25
CA ALA A 225 16.15 20.36 16.39
C ALA A 225 17.29 20.66 15.43
N SER A 226 18.45 20.24 15.89
CA SER A 226 19.76 20.34 15.23
C SER A 226 19.72 19.81 13.77
N VAL A 227 20.72 20.19 12.99
CA VAL A 227 20.94 19.80 11.58
C VAL A 227 20.84 18.28 11.34
N GLU A 228 21.17 17.47 12.34
CA GLU A 228 21.07 16.00 12.30
C GLU A 228 19.62 15.50 12.25
N GLY A 229 18.68 16.15 12.94
CA GLY A 229 17.27 15.79 12.93
C GLY A 229 16.58 16.07 11.61
N ALA A 230 16.91 17.16 10.95
CA ALA A 230 16.35 17.50 9.63
C ALA A 230 16.79 16.51 8.55
N ALA A 231 18.04 16.06 8.57
CA ALA A 231 18.57 15.06 7.65
C ALA A 231 17.85 13.71 7.79
N SER A 232 17.39 13.40 8.95
CA SER A 232 16.73 12.16 9.28
C SER A 232 15.27 12.11 8.83
N VAL A 233 14.50 13.17 9.03
CA VAL A 233 13.15 13.31 8.48
C VAL A 233 13.21 13.26 6.96
N ALA A 234 14.20 13.89 6.32
CA ALA A 234 14.39 13.82 4.87
C ALA A 234 14.64 12.38 4.39
N LYS A 235 15.42 11.58 5.13
CA LYS A 235 15.60 10.15 4.82
C LYS A 235 14.31 9.34 4.98
N ALA A 236 13.53 9.61 6.03
CA ALA A 236 12.25 8.96 6.25
C ALA A 236 11.27 9.25 5.11
N ILE A 237 11.20 10.50 4.68
CA ILE A 237 10.39 10.91 3.56
C ILE A 237 10.88 10.26 2.26
N ALA A 238 12.18 10.25 1.99
CA ALA A 238 12.73 9.56 0.83
C ALA A 238 12.43 8.05 0.84
N MET A 239 12.47 7.43 2.02
CA MET A 239 12.07 6.03 2.19
C MET A 239 10.57 5.83 1.91
N LEU A 240 9.72 6.72 2.42
CA LEU A 240 8.28 6.70 2.14
C LEU A 240 8.00 6.81 0.64
N ILE A 241 8.65 7.77 -0.04
CA ILE A 241 8.50 7.96 -1.49
C ILE A 241 8.89 6.69 -2.24
N ARG A 242 10.05 6.10 -1.93
CA ARG A 242 10.48 4.83 -2.52
C ARG A 242 9.48 3.71 -2.26
N MET A 243 8.94 3.63 -1.05
CA MET A 243 7.93 2.62 -0.72
C MET A 243 6.64 2.81 -1.54
N LEU A 244 6.24 4.04 -1.82
CA LEU A 244 5.09 4.34 -2.66
C LEU A 244 5.36 4.08 -4.14
N ASP A 245 6.56 4.38 -4.62
CA ASP A 245 6.95 4.06 -5.99
C ASP A 245 7.11 2.55 -6.21
N ASP A 246 7.60 1.83 -5.19
CA ASP A 246 7.73 0.38 -5.17
C ASP A 246 6.40 -0.35 -4.81
N ALA A 247 5.36 0.36 -4.36
CA ALA A 247 4.14 -0.23 -3.80
C ALA A 247 3.29 -0.99 -4.82
N LEU A 248 3.52 -0.78 -6.12
CA LEU A 248 2.91 -1.61 -7.18
C LEU A 248 3.45 -3.03 -7.20
N VAL A 249 4.60 -3.28 -6.60
CA VAL A 249 5.12 -4.63 -6.41
C VAL A 249 4.85 -5.00 -4.96
N PRO A 250 3.89 -5.89 -4.66
CA PRO A 250 3.76 -6.43 -3.32
C PRO A 250 5.05 -7.20 -3.01
N ARG A 251 6.05 -6.51 -2.50
CA ARG A 251 7.21 -7.17 -1.95
C ARG A 251 6.74 -7.89 -0.70
N VAL A 252 6.50 -9.18 -0.84
CA VAL A 252 6.68 -10.06 0.29
C VAL A 252 8.11 -9.80 0.74
N SER A 253 8.22 -9.24 1.94
CA SER A 253 9.48 -8.86 2.56
C SER A 253 10.52 -9.93 2.32
N ALA A 254 11.75 -9.53 2.01
CA ALA A 254 12.98 -10.30 1.79
C ALA A 254 12.89 -11.82 1.63
N PRO A 255 13.67 -12.47 0.74
CA PRO A 255 13.64 -13.92 0.58
C PRO A 255 13.72 -14.61 1.94
N GLY A 256 12.69 -15.40 2.29
CA GLY A 256 12.60 -16.10 3.56
C GLY A 256 11.79 -15.44 4.70
N TYR A 257 11.27 -14.23 4.54
CA TYR A 257 10.33 -13.67 5.49
C TYR A 257 8.92 -14.25 5.26
N VAL A 258 8.66 -15.37 5.82
CA VAL A 258 7.28 -15.76 6.16
C VAL A 258 6.96 -14.93 7.40
N PRO A 259 5.97 -14.01 7.36
CA PRO A 259 5.56 -13.31 8.57
C PRO A 259 5.35 -14.35 9.66
N LYS A 260 5.91 -14.15 10.87
CA LYS A 260 5.54 -14.97 12.01
C LYS A 260 4.03 -14.83 12.12
N LEU A 261 3.32 -15.89 11.70
CA LEU A 261 1.88 -15.96 11.63
C LEU A 261 1.36 -16.06 13.08
N THR A 262 1.52 -15.00 13.83
CA THR A 262 0.86 -14.85 15.11
C THR A 262 -0.55 -14.39 14.80
N SER A 263 -1.52 -15.19 15.22
CA SER A 263 -2.91 -14.74 15.29
C SER A 263 -2.93 -13.55 16.24
N GLY A 264 -2.85 -12.35 15.70
CA GLY A 264 -2.93 -11.12 16.45
C GLY A 264 -4.40 -10.72 16.59
N SER A 265 -4.80 -10.33 17.77
CA SER A 265 -6.11 -9.78 18.03
C SER A 265 -5.92 -8.47 18.77
N HIS A 266 -6.28 -7.36 18.12
CA HIS A 266 -6.43 -6.07 18.78
C HIS A 266 -7.88 -5.63 18.71
N GLY A 267 -8.54 -5.60 19.85
CA GLY A 267 -9.94 -5.24 19.94
C GLY A 267 -10.82 -6.17 19.10
N ARG A 268 -11.50 -5.60 18.10
CA ARG A 268 -12.44 -6.31 17.21
C ARG A 268 -11.82 -6.70 15.86
N VAL A 269 -10.51 -6.52 15.67
CA VAL A 269 -9.79 -6.85 14.44
C VAL A 269 -8.96 -8.10 14.64
N HIS A 270 -9.07 -9.05 13.73
CA HIS A 270 -8.33 -10.31 13.76
C HIS A 270 -7.56 -10.51 12.45
N GLN A 271 -6.36 -11.05 12.57
CA GLN A 271 -5.59 -11.53 11.45
C GLN A 271 -5.61 -13.06 11.43
N LYS A 272 -5.89 -13.62 10.26
CA LYS A 272 -5.82 -15.07 10.03
C LYS A 272 -4.94 -15.36 8.83
N ALA A 273 -3.90 -16.15 9.06
CA ALA A 273 -3.12 -16.73 7.99
C ALA A 273 -3.74 -18.04 7.53
N VAL A 274 -3.78 -18.21 6.21
CA VAL A 274 -4.29 -19.41 5.54
C VAL A 274 -3.20 -19.94 4.64
N ARG A 275 -2.77 -21.18 4.87
CA ARG A 275 -1.84 -21.90 3.98
C ARG A 275 -2.65 -22.60 2.91
N LEU A 276 -2.26 -22.45 1.66
CA LEU A 276 -2.80 -23.21 0.55
C LEU A 276 -1.86 -24.40 0.33
N PRO A 277 -2.34 -25.66 0.52
CA PRO A 277 -1.46 -26.83 0.52
C PRO A 277 -0.88 -27.13 -0.87
N GLU A 278 -1.60 -26.83 -1.93
CA GLU A 278 -1.20 -27.15 -3.31
C GLU A 278 -1.39 -25.96 -4.25
N PRO A 279 -0.66 -25.92 -5.37
CA PRO A 279 -0.93 -24.97 -6.44
C PRO A 279 -2.37 -25.11 -6.96
N THR A 280 -3.01 -24.01 -7.21
CA THR A 280 -4.41 -23.97 -7.67
C THR A 280 -4.52 -23.39 -9.08
N SER A 281 -5.67 -23.53 -9.72
CA SER A 281 -5.97 -22.78 -10.92
C SER A 281 -6.47 -21.37 -10.59
N ARG A 282 -6.25 -20.41 -11.49
CA ARG A 282 -6.76 -19.04 -11.31
C ARG A 282 -8.28 -19.00 -11.13
N VAL A 283 -8.99 -19.89 -11.83
CA VAL A 283 -10.46 -19.98 -11.74
C VAL A 283 -10.90 -20.53 -10.39
N ALA A 284 -10.29 -21.63 -9.93
CA ALA A 284 -10.60 -22.22 -8.64
C ALA A 284 -10.30 -21.24 -7.49
N PHE A 285 -9.17 -20.52 -7.58
CA PHE A 285 -8.84 -19.48 -6.61
C PHE A 285 -9.87 -18.36 -6.58
N ALA A 286 -10.30 -17.86 -7.77
CA ALA A 286 -11.32 -16.81 -7.84
C ALA A 286 -12.64 -17.25 -7.21
N GLN A 287 -13.09 -18.47 -7.49
CA GLN A 287 -14.30 -19.04 -6.88
C GLN A 287 -14.18 -19.20 -5.36
N ALA A 288 -13.01 -19.63 -4.86
CA ALA A 288 -12.77 -19.74 -3.43
C ALA A 288 -12.81 -18.36 -2.75
N VAL A 289 -12.19 -17.33 -3.37
CA VAL A 289 -12.23 -15.97 -2.86
C VAL A 289 -13.65 -15.40 -2.88
N GLU A 290 -14.40 -15.60 -3.96
CA GLU A 290 -15.82 -15.19 -4.05
C GLU A 290 -16.65 -15.79 -2.92
N LYS A 291 -16.49 -17.09 -2.67
CA LYS A 291 -17.15 -17.79 -1.58
C LYS A 291 -16.73 -17.25 -0.20
N LEU A 292 -15.43 -16.99 -0.02
CA LEU A 292 -14.89 -16.38 1.20
C LEU A 292 -15.50 -15.00 1.45
N GLN A 293 -15.52 -14.14 0.44
CA GLN A 293 -16.11 -12.80 0.49
C GLN A 293 -17.61 -12.86 0.76
N GLY A 294 -18.33 -13.81 0.15
CA GLY A 294 -19.74 -14.02 0.42
C GLY A 294 -20.02 -14.42 1.88
N ASN A 295 -19.16 -15.25 2.48
CA ASN A 295 -19.32 -15.70 3.87
C ASN A 295 -18.92 -14.64 4.90
N LEU A 296 -17.87 -13.88 4.63
CA LEU A 296 -17.33 -12.86 5.57
C LEU A 296 -18.01 -11.48 5.39
N GLY A 297 -18.49 -11.18 4.19
CA GLY A 297 -19.16 -9.91 3.87
C GLY A 297 -18.35 -8.69 4.30
N ALA A 298 -19.00 -7.73 4.93
CA ALA A 298 -18.39 -6.49 5.42
C ALA A 298 -17.33 -6.70 6.53
N SER A 299 -17.27 -7.88 7.11
CA SER A 299 -16.26 -8.22 8.12
C SER A 299 -14.87 -8.45 7.51
N LEU A 300 -14.76 -8.77 6.22
CA LEU A 300 -13.48 -8.87 5.54
C LEU A 300 -12.98 -7.46 5.19
N LEU A 301 -11.93 -6.99 5.87
CA LEU A 301 -11.33 -5.69 5.57
C LEU A 301 -10.28 -5.80 4.48
N ARG A 302 -9.41 -6.82 4.53
CA ARG A 302 -8.32 -7.02 3.59
C ARG A 302 -7.98 -8.48 3.41
N LEU A 303 -7.62 -8.84 2.18
CA LEU A 303 -6.98 -10.09 1.83
C LEU A 303 -5.67 -9.77 1.12
N LYS A 304 -4.56 -10.38 1.52
CA LYS A 304 -3.27 -10.21 0.85
C LYS A 304 -2.48 -11.52 0.93
N GLY A 305 -1.70 -11.83 -0.11
CA GLY A 305 -0.90 -13.03 -0.08
C GLY A 305 -0.15 -13.33 -1.35
N ILE A 306 0.48 -14.51 -1.36
CA ILE A 306 1.11 -15.10 -2.53
C ILE A 306 0.43 -16.43 -2.80
N VAL A 307 0.10 -16.65 -4.06
CA VAL A 307 -0.54 -17.89 -4.53
C VAL A 307 0.25 -18.47 -5.68
N ARG A 308 0.45 -19.77 -5.65
CA ARG A 308 1.03 -20.52 -6.76
C ARG A 308 -0.07 -21.03 -7.67
N TRP A 309 -0.05 -20.63 -8.92
CA TRP A 309 -1.03 -21.05 -9.92
C TRP A 309 -0.44 -21.92 -10.99
N HIS A 310 -1.24 -22.88 -11.48
CA HIS A 310 -0.95 -23.60 -12.70
C HIS A 310 -1.06 -22.68 -13.92
N ARG A 311 -0.05 -22.71 -14.76
CA ARG A 311 -0.03 -22.05 -16.07
C ARG A 311 -0.59 -22.98 -17.15
N ARG A 312 -0.92 -22.41 -18.29
CA ARG A 312 -1.45 -23.16 -19.44
C ARG A 312 -0.44 -24.16 -20.03
N ASP A 313 0.84 -23.93 -19.85
CA ASP A 313 1.94 -24.79 -20.31
C ASP A 313 2.27 -25.94 -19.33
N GLY A 314 1.50 -26.10 -18.28
CA GLY A 314 1.70 -27.11 -17.23
C GLY A 314 2.70 -26.71 -16.15
N SER A 315 3.41 -25.60 -16.30
CA SER A 315 4.28 -25.05 -15.26
C SER A 315 3.46 -24.36 -14.15
N THR A 316 4.11 -24.02 -13.05
CA THR A 316 3.52 -23.20 -12.01
C THR A 316 4.19 -21.83 -11.95
N GLY A 317 3.49 -20.82 -11.47
CA GLY A 317 4.05 -19.50 -11.23
C GLY A 317 3.48 -18.90 -9.95
N MET A 318 4.28 -18.08 -9.28
CA MET A 318 3.86 -17.37 -8.10
C MET A 318 3.26 -16.02 -8.49
N TYR A 319 2.18 -15.65 -7.79
CA TYR A 319 1.46 -14.40 -8.01
C TYR A 319 1.13 -13.77 -6.67
N THR A 320 1.26 -12.47 -6.58
CA THR A 320 0.73 -11.72 -5.47
C THR A 320 -0.75 -11.47 -5.70
N VAL A 321 -1.51 -11.57 -4.64
CA VAL A 321 -2.94 -11.29 -4.62
C VAL A 321 -3.24 -10.27 -3.55
N HIS A 322 -4.15 -9.36 -3.88
CA HIS A 322 -4.56 -8.30 -2.99
C HIS A 322 -6.05 -8.04 -3.16
N GLY A 323 -6.77 -7.96 -2.07
CA GLY A 323 -8.18 -7.62 -2.01
C GLY A 323 -8.49 -6.66 -0.86
N VAL A 324 -9.45 -5.80 -1.07
CA VAL A 324 -10.00 -4.87 -0.06
C VAL A 324 -11.52 -5.03 -0.10
N HIS A 325 -12.09 -5.45 1.01
CA HIS A 325 -13.49 -5.84 1.11
C HIS A 325 -13.87 -6.87 0.03
N ASP A 326 -14.80 -6.54 -0.85
CA ASP A 326 -15.30 -7.36 -1.95
C ASP A 326 -14.53 -7.16 -3.27
N VAL A 327 -13.53 -6.27 -3.27
CA VAL A 327 -12.76 -5.92 -4.47
C VAL A 327 -11.43 -6.65 -4.51
N MET A 328 -11.21 -7.44 -5.56
CA MET A 328 -9.90 -8.03 -5.86
C MET A 328 -9.17 -7.21 -6.92
N TYR A 329 -7.91 -6.92 -6.65
CA TYR A 329 -7.02 -6.27 -7.61
C TYR A 329 -6.42 -7.29 -8.58
N ALA A 330 -5.95 -6.80 -9.73
CA ALA A 330 -5.29 -7.65 -10.70
C ALA A 330 -4.05 -8.31 -10.06
N PRO A 331 -3.93 -9.65 -10.15
CA PRO A 331 -2.79 -10.35 -9.60
C PRO A 331 -1.51 -10.03 -10.38
N GLU A 332 -0.38 -9.88 -9.69
CA GLU A 332 0.90 -9.58 -10.31
C GLU A 332 1.85 -10.77 -10.22
N PRO A 333 2.56 -11.11 -11.31
CA PRO A 333 3.53 -12.19 -11.28
C PRO A 333 4.71 -11.84 -10.37
N LEU A 334 5.15 -12.80 -9.55
CA LEU A 334 6.32 -12.68 -8.71
C LEU A 334 7.51 -13.35 -9.41
N SER A 335 8.67 -12.69 -9.43
CA SER A 335 9.89 -13.30 -9.96
C SER A 335 10.35 -14.45 -9.04
N GLU A 336 10.83 -15.54 -9.61
CA GLU A 336 11.24 -16.77 -8.89
C GLU A 336 12.39 -16.56 -7.89
N ALA A 337 13.06 -15.41 -7.91
CA ALA A 337 14.11 -15.04 -6.97
C ALA A 337 13.63 -14.79 -5.53
N GLY A 338 12.32 -14.81 -5.27
CA GLY A 338 11.71 -14.47 -3.98
C GLY A 338 11.39 -15.69 -3.11
N GLY A 339 12.34 -16.51 -2.70
CA GLY A 339 12.23 -17.51 -1.64
C GLY A 339 11.22 -18.63 -1.90
N ALA A 340 11.61 -19.88 -1.60
CA ALA A 340 10.78 -21.05 -1.82
C ALA A 340 9.57 -21.07 -0.88
N ILE A 341 8.41 -20.64 -1.38
CA ILE A 341 7.14 -21.13 -0.85
C ILE A 341 6.89 -22.44 -1.57
N GLU A 342 7.14 -23.56 -0.88
CA GLU A 342 7.06 -24.92 -1.48
C GLU A 342 5.61 -25.33 -1.76
N ASP A 343 4.65 -24.80 -1.00
CA ASP A 343 3.22 -25.12 -1.07
C ASP A 343 2.46 -24.26 -2.09
N GLY A 344 1.15 -24.38 -2.14
CA GLY A 344 0.24 -23.60 -2.99
C GLY A 344 0.20 -22.11 -2.68
N GLY A 345 0.71 -21.68 -1.52
CA GLY A 345 0.80 -20.28 -1.14
C GLY A 345 0.34 -19.95 0.27
N VAL A 346 0.33 -18.67 0.59
CA VAL A 346 -0.13 -18.13 1.88
C VAL A 346 -0.99 -16.91 1.64
N LEU A 347 -2.16 -16.88 2.28
CA LEU A 347 -3.04 -15.71 2.35
C LEU A 347 -3.09 -15.21 3.79
N VAL A 348 -3.23 -13.91 3.96
CA VAL A 348 -3.59 -13.32 5.25
C VAL A 348 -4.85 -12.51 5.08
N LEU A 349 -5.80 -12.80 5.94
CA LEU A 349 -7.08 -12.13 6.05
C LEU A 349 -7.01 -11.17 7.22
N ILE A 350 -7.48 -9.96 7.03
CA ILE A 350 -7.75 -9.02 8.12
C ILE A 350 -9.26 -8.88 8.19
N THR A 351 -9.82 -9.28 9.32
CA THR A 351 -11.27 -9.30 9.56
C THR A 351 -11.62 -8.47 10.78
N ARG A 352 -12.90 -8.04 10.85
CA ARG A 352 -13.40 -7.25 11.96
C ARG A 352 -14.82 -7.66 12.33
N ASP A 353 -15.14 -7.54 13.62
CA ASP A 353 -16.47 -7.77 14.16
C ASP A 353 -17.04 -9.17 13.85
N ILE A 354 -16.14 -10.16 13.74
CA ILE A 354 -16.47 -11.56 13.48
C ILE A 354 -15.61 -12.44 14.38
N SER A 355 -16.17 -13.57 14.84
CA SER A 355 -15.42 -14.48 15.70
C SER A 355 -14.31 -15.21 14.93
N PRO A 356 -13.17 -15.55 15.57
CA PRO A 356 -12.15 -16.40 14.94
C PRO A 356 -12.68 -17.76 14.46
N ILE A 357 -13.71 -18.30 15.11
CA ILE A 357 -14.34 -19.57 14.73
C ILE A 357 -15.07 -19.40 13.40
N ASP A 358 -15.84 -18.33 13.24
CA ASP A 358 -16.57 -18.05 11.99
C ASP A 358 -15.61 -17.77 10.84
N VAL A 359 -14.48 -17.08 11.11
CA VAL A 359 -13.42 -16.87 10.12
C VAL A 359 -12.83 -18.20 9.67
N ASN A 360 -12.53 -19.13 10.62
CA ASN A 360 -12.03 -20.46 10.28
C ASN A 360 -13.05 -21.23 9.43
N THR A 361 -14.32 -21.24 9.84
CA THR A 361 -15.40 -21.89 9.10
C THR A 361 -15.52 -21.36 7.67
N ALA A 362 -15.41 -20.04 7.49
CA ALA A 362 -15.46 -19.41 6.18
C ALA A 362 -14.25 -19.80 5.30
N VAL A 363 -13.07 -19.86 5.90
CA VAL A 363 -11.83 -20.28 5.24
C VAL A 363 -11.90 -21.75 4.82
N ASP A 364 -12.30 -22.63 5.72
CA ASP A 364 -12.45 -24.08 5.45
C ASP A 364 -13.48 -24.32 4.33
N ALA A 365 -14.59 -23.60 4.37
CA ALA A 365 -15.60 -23.66 3.32
C ALA A 365 -15.08 -23.18 1.96
N ALA A 366 -14.18 -22.19 1.94
CA ALA A 366 -13.68 -21.59 0.69
C ALA A 366 -12.51 -22.39 0.08
N PHE A 367 -11.54 -22.79 0.91
CA PHE A 367 -10.28 -23.39 0.46
C PHE A 367 -10.13 -24.85 0.74
N GLY A 368 -11.06 -25.46 1.49
CA GLY A 368 -10.99 -26.89 1.83
C GLY A 368 -9.74 -27.20 2.65
N THR A 369 -9.47 -26.44 3.71
CA THR A 369 -8.26 -26.66 4.50
C THR A 369 -8.29 -28.05 5.13
N ALA A 370 -7.28 -28.86 4.79
CA ALA A 370 -6.91 -29.99 5.61
C ALA A 370 -6.36 -29.46 6.95
N GLU A 371 -6.70 -30.11 8.04
CA GLU A 371 -6.23 -29.88 9.41
C GLU A 371 -4.71 -29.73 9.51
#